data_6d3e0d56e6a8b3ae7327d1cf8020b0b8
#
_entry.id   6d3e0d56e6a8b3ae7327d1cf8020b0b8
#
_cell.length_a   1.000
_cell.length_b   1.000
_cell.length_c   1.000
_cell.angle_alpha   90.00
_cell.angle_beta   90.00
_cell.angle_gamma   90.00
#
_symmetry.space_group_name_H-M   'P 1'
#
loop_
_entity.id
_entity.type
_entity.pdbx_description
1 polymer ?
#
loop_
_entity_poly.entity_id
_entity_poly.type
_entity_poly.pdbx_seq_one_letter_code
_entity_poly.pdbx_strand_id
1 'polypeptide(L)'
;MSNLFREVGLHAGLGRTLTLIGNPRFWKQLILLLHQATPFDNALAIFYPLDGPPRALEEYDAEPSSKPASMLTYLNGLYLLDPFFQACREGYPSGLYRLEEVAPDHFRQSEYFLSYFHDNVLEDEVQLILQLPEAGTLSLSLGSQRVFSHDEIGLLTTFSAWVLPLMEQHWQHSQARPQGPAPQEMASQIRDALS
;
A
#
# COMPACT_ATOMS: atom_id res chain seq x y z
N MET A 1 -24.84 -12.67 3.63
CA MET A 1 -23.40 -13.02 3.50
C MET A 1 -23.23 -13.79 2.21
N SER A 2 -22.66 -13.16 1.18
CA SER A 2 -22.22 -13.88 0.00
C SER A 2 -21.13 -14.87 0.44
N ASN A 3 -21.22 -16.10 -0.03
CA ASN A 3 -20.28 -17.15 0.37
C ASN A 3 -18.99 -16.96 -0.44
N LEU A 4 -18.14 -16.02 -0.01
CA LEU A 4 -16.87 -15.64 -0.64
C LEU A 4 -15.98 -16.86 -0.97
N PHE A 5 -16.08 -17.93 -0.19
CA PHE A 5 -15.38 -19.19 -0.47
C PHE A 5 -15.88 -19.91 -1.74
N ARG A 6 -17.01 -19.50 -2.29
CA ARG A 6 -17.56 -20.04 -3.55
C ARG A 6 -17.32 -19.15 -4.75
N GLU A 7 -16.73 -17.97 -4.56
CA GLU A 7 -16.46 -17.06 -5.67
C GLU A 7 -15.20 -17.47 -6.42
N VAL A 8 -15.40 -18.13 -7.56
CA VAL A 8 -14.31 -18.58 -8.45
C VAL A 8 -13.37 -17.44 -8.82
N GLY A 9 -13.90 -16.23 -9.01
CA GLY A 9 -13.12 -15.03 -9.34
C GLY A 9 -12.10 -14.67 -8.27
N LEU A 10 -12.48 -14.74 -6.99
CA LEU A 10 -11.59 -14.44 -5.87
C LEU A 10 -10.43 -15.46 -5.78
N HIS A 11 -10.75 -16.75 -5.90
CA HIS A 11 -9.72 -17.80 -5.91
C HIS A 11 -8.78 -17.70 -7.10
N ALA A 12 -9.30 -17.39 -8.28
CA ALA A 12 -8.47 -17.14 -9.46
C ALA A 12 -7.59 -15.89 -9.28
N GLY A 13 -8.11 -14.84 -8.65
CA GLY A 13 -7.35 -13.64 -8.28
C GLY A 13 -6.21 -13.96 -7.32
N LEU A 14 -6.49 -14.73 -6.26
CA LEU A 14 -5.47 -15.17 -5.31
C LEU A 14 -4.39 -16.02 -6.00
N GLY A 15 -4.78 -16.96 -6.86
CA GLY A 15 -3.83 -17.76 -7.65
C GLY A 15 -2.91 -16.89 -8.50
N ARG A 16 -3.45 -15.89 -9.20
CA ARG A 16 -2.62 -14.91 -9.96
C ARG A 16 -1.68 -14.12 -9.05
N THR A 17 -2.14 -13.65 -7.89
CA THR A 17 -1.32 -12.91 -6.93
C THR A 17 -0.13 -13.75 -6.46
N LEU A 18 -0.37 -15.03 -6.14
CA LEU A 18 0.69 -15.97 -5.75
C LEU A 18 1.76 -16.15 -6.83
N THR A 19 1.37 -16.24 -8.10
CA THR A 19 2.34 -16.38 -9.21
C THR A 19 3.16 -15.12 -9.47
N LEU A 20 2.77 -13.99 -8.89
CA LEU A 20 3.46 -12.71 -9.05
C LEU A 20 4.36 -12.35 -7.86
N ILE A 21 4.52 -13.23 -6.86
CA ILE A 21 5.47 -13.00 -5.76
C ILE A 21 6.87 -12.74 -6.34
N GLY A 22 7.52 -11.66 -5.90
CA GLY A 22 8.79 -11.16 -6.42
C GLY A 22 8.71 -10.47 -7.80
N ASN A 23 7.52 -10.32 -8.39
CA ASN A 23 7.34 -9.61 -9.66
C ASN A 23 6.86 -8.17 -9.40
N PRO A 24 7.29 -7.16 -10.17
CA PRO A 24 6.83 -5.76 -10.00
C PRO A 24 5.30 -5.57 -10.10
N ARG A 25 4.57 -6.48 -10.76
CA ARG A 25 3.11 -6.42 -10.90
C ARG A 25 2.35 -6.95 -9.67
N PHE A 26 3.04 -7.43 -8.66
CA PHE A 26 2.42 -8.05 -7.47
C PHE A 26 1.46 -7.09 -6.77
N TRP A 27 1.93 -5.87 -6.45
CA TRP A 27 1.14 -4.90 -5.70
C TRP A 27 -0.16 -4.55 -6.42
N LYS A 28 -0.07 -4.28 -7.72
CA LYS A 28 -1.26 -4.02 -8.54
C LYS A 28 -2.25 -5.19 -8.52
N GLN A 29 -1.75 -6.42 -8.65
CA GLN A 29 -2.61 -7.61 -8.64
C GLN A 29 -3.24 -7.83 -7.26
N LEU A 30 -2.51 -7.59 -6.17
CA LEU A 30 -3.02 -7.68 -4.80
C LEU A 30 -4.12 -6.65 -4.56
N ILE A 31 -3.90 -5.40 -4.96
CA ILE A 31 -4.90 -4.32 -4.87
C ILE A 31 -6.18 -4.69 -5.64
N LEU A 32 -6.06 -5.16 -6.87
CA LEU A 32 -7.22 -5.58 -7.67
C LEU A 32 -7.97 -6.77 -7.05
N LEU A 33 -7.26 -7.69 -6.42
CA LEU A 33 -7.86 -8.80 -5.68
C LEU A 33 -8.68 -8.31 -4.49
N LEU A 34 -8.13 -7.39 -3.69
CA LEU A 34 -8.82 -6.78 -2.55
C LEU A 34 -10.02 -5.95 -3.00
N HIS A 35 -9.87 -5.17 -4.07
CA HIS A 35 -10.94 -4.36 -4.64
C HIS A 35 -12.12 -5.21 -5.16
N GLN A 36 -11.86 -6.41 -5.69
CA GLN A 36 -12.91 -7.35 -6.10
C GLN A 36 -13.73 -7.82 -4.89
N ALA A 37 -13.14 -7.92 -3.71
CA ALA A 37 -13.79 -8.41 -2.50
C ALA A 37 -14.45 -7.30 -1.68
N THR A 38 -13.82 -6.13 -1.62
CA THR A 38 -14.28 -4.96 -0.87
C THR A 38 -14.01 -3.70 -1.69
N PRO A 39 -15.05 -3.01 -2.19
CA PRO A 39 -14.85 -1.80 -2.98
C PRO A 39 -14.18 -0.69 -2.15
N PHE A 40 -13.21 -0.03 -2.75
CA PHE A 40 -12.54 1.18 -2.28
C PHE A 40 -12.22 2.06 -3.49
N ASP A 41 -11.96 3.35 -3.27
CA ASP A 41 -11.81 4.31 -4.37
C ASP A 41 -10.35 4.49 -4.79
N ASN A 42 -9.42 4.39 -3.84
CA ASN A 42 -7.98 4.43 -4.12
C ASN A 42 -7.19 3.47 -3.23
N ALA A 43 -5.95 3.20 -3.59
CA ALA A 43 -5.01 2.45 -2.77
C ALA A 43 -3.57 2.88 -3.03
N LEU A 44 -2.75 2.77 -1.99
CA LEU A 44 -1.32 3.04 -2.03
C LEU A 44 -0.55 1.93 -1.31
N ALA A 45 0.31 1.23 -2.04
CA ALA A 45 1.35 0.41 -1.44
C ALA A 45 2.61 1.27 -1.26
N ILE A 46 3.12 1.36 -0.03
CA ILE A 46 4.24 2.21 0.32
C ILE A 46 5.20 1.50 1.27
N PHE A 47 6.48 1.78 1.14
CA PHE A 47 7.51 1.34 2.06
C PHE A 47 8.09 2.53 2.81
N TYR A 48 8.07 2.47 4.13
CA TYR A 48 8.72 3.39 5.05
C TYR A 48 10.00 2.76 5.57
N PRO A 49 11.18 3.15 5.06
CA PRO A 49 12.45 2.62 5.54
C PRO A 49 12.74 3.10 6.97
N LEU A 50 13.60 2.38 7.70
CA LEU A 50 14.08 2.83 9.02
C LEU A 50 14.75 4.21 8.91
N ASP A 51 15.54 4.40 7.84
CA ASP A 51 16.22 5.65 7.54
C ASP A 51 15.90 6.10 6.11
N GLY A 52 15.59 7.40 5.96
CA GLY A 52 15.32 8.01 4.66
C GLY A 52 13.83 8.19 4.34
N PRO A 53 13.52 8.73 3.16
CA PRO A 53 12.16 9.05 2.76
C PRO A 53 11.35 7.80 2.37
N PRO A 54 10.02 7.87 2.47
CA PRO A 54 9.14 6.80 2.00
C PRO A 54 9.27 6.56 0.50
N ARG A 55 8.94 5.34 0.07
CA ARG A 55 8.95 4.93 -1.34
C ARG A 55 7.60 4.35 -1.72
N ALA A 56 6.90 4.98 -2.66
CA ALA A 56 5.70 4.42 -3.26
C ALA A 56 6.07 3.17 -4.08
N LEU A 57 5.32 2.10 -3.92
CA LEU A 57 5.51 0.81 -4.59
C LEU A 57 4.46 0.59 -5.68
N GLU A 58 3.23 1.01 -5.42
CA GLU A 58 2.11 0.98 -6.38
C GLU A 58 1.06 1.99 -5.95
N GLU A 59 0.45 2.66 -6.90
CA GLU A 59 -0.70 3.56 -6.72
C GLU A 59 -1.86 3.05 -7.57
N TYR A 60 -3.05 3.07 -7.01
CA TYR A 60 -4.28 2.68 -7.67
C TYR A 60 -5.36 3.72 -7.40
N ASP A 61 -6.09 4.08 -8.45
CA ASP A 61 -7.24 4.97 -8.40
C ASP A 61 -8.34 4.32 -9.26
N ALA A 62 -9.51 4.09 -8.69
CA ALA A 62 -10.65 3.50 -9.39
C ALA A 62 -11.19 4.46 -10.47
N GLU A 63 -11.15 5.76 -10.20
CA GLU A 63 -11.45 6.83 -11.15
C GLU A 63 -10.24 7.76 -11.27
N PRO A 64 -9.33 7.53 -12.25
CA PRO A 64 -8.13 8.32 -12.41
C PRO A 64 -8.45 9.81 -12.46
N SER A 65 -8.14 10.51 -11.38
CA SER A 65 -8.31 11.96 -11.32
C SER A 65 -7.19 12.64 -12.10
N SER A 66 -7.50 13.81 -12.68
CA SER A 66 -6.52 14.64 -13.39
C SER A 66 -5.49 15.32 -12.47
N LYS A 67 -5.33 14.85 -11.22
CA LYS A 67 -4.45 15.47 -10.22
C LYS A 67 -3.18 14.60 -9.97
N PRO A 68 -2.16 14.65 -10.85
CA PRO A 68 -0.92 13.87 -10.66
C PRO A 68 0.00 14.40 -9.55
N ALA A 69 -0.35 15.50 -8.89
CA ALA A 69 0.52 16.19 -7.94
C ALA A 69 0.42 15.65 -6.49
N SER A 70 -0.55 14.81 -6.17
CA SER A 70 -0.85 14.41 -4.78
C SER A 70 0.24 13.54 -4.16
N MET A 71 0.71 12.52 -4.89
CA MET A 71 1.75 11.60 -4.42
C MET A 71 3.09 12.32 -4.16
N LEU A 72 3.51 13.20 -5.08
CA LEU A 72 4.75 13.96 -4.90
C LEU A 72 4.66 14.87 -3.65
N THR A 73 3.52 15.50 -3.42
CA THR A 73 3.31 16.34 -2.24
C THR A 73 3.35 15.52 -0.95
N TYR A 74 2.72 14.34 -0.95
CA TYR A 74 2.78 13.40 0.16
C TYR A 74 4.24 13.00 0.46
N LEU A 75 4.97 12.52 -0.53
CA LEU A 75 6.36 12.07 -0.39
C LEU A 75 7.33 13.22 -0.04
N ASN A 76 6.99 14.46 -0.36
CA ASN A 76 7.81 15.65 -0.05
C ASN A 76 7.61 16.20 1.38
N GLY A 77 6.93 15.45 2.25
CA GLY A 77 6.89 15.76 3.67
C GLY A 77 5.52 15.64 4.34
N LEU A 78 4.41 15.62 3.61
CA LEU A 78 3.08 15.49 4.23
C LEU A 78 2.89 14.16 4.96
N TYR A 79 3.60 13.10 4.56
CA TYR A 79 3.59 11.81 5.26
C TYR A 79 3.98 11.94 6.74
N LEU A 80 4.76 12.97 7.12
CA LEU A 80 5.11 13.22 8.52
C LEU A 80 3.91 13.59 9.40
N LEU A 81 2.81 14.03 8.79
CA LEU A 81 1.56 14.39 9.46
C LEU A 81 0.51 13.27 9.38
N ASP A 82 0.81 12.20 8.66
CA ASP A 82 -0.08 11.05 8.48
C ASP A 82 -0.15 10.21 9.76
N PRO A 83 -1.33 10.01 10.37
CA PRO A 83 -1.47 9.22 11.58
C PRO A 83 -1.04 7.76 11.40
N PHE A 84 -1.21 7.19 10.21
CA PHE A 84 -0.74 5.82 9.94
C PHE A 84 0.79 5.75 9.85
N PHE A 85 1.44 6.77 9.28
CA PHE A 85 2.90 6.85 9.33
C PHE A 85 3.40 6.94 10.76
N GLN A 86 2.75 7.73 11.62
CA GLN A 86 3.10 7.82 13.04
C GLN A 86 2.93 6.45 13.72
N ALA A 87 1.82 5.74 13.50
CA ALA A 87 1.61 4.39 14.02
C ALA A 87 2.71 3.42 13.54
N CYS A 88 3.15 3.50 12.28
CA CYS A 88 4.27 2.73 11.76
C CYS A 88 5.57 3.03 12.54
N ARG A 89 5.85 4.31 12.79
CA ARG A 89 7.06 4.77 13.52
C ARG A 89 7.03 4.43 15.00
N GLU A 90 5.86 4.41 15.62
CA GLU A 90 5.64 3.99 17.01
C GLU A 90 5.72 2.46 17.18
N GLY A 91 5.84 1.72 16.09
CA GLY A 91 6.01 0.28 16.12
C GLY A 91 4.73 -0.48 16.40
N TYR A 92 3.58 -0.01 15.92
CA TYR A 92 2.34 -0.76 15.98
C TYR A 92 2.56 -2.16 15.38
N PRO A 93 2.04 -3.23 16.01
CA PRO A 93 2.18 -4.58 15.49
C PRO A 93 1.68 -4.72 14.05
N SER A 94 2.18 -5.70 13.31
CA SER A 94 1.63 -6.02 11.98
C SER A 94 0.16 -6.37 12.08
N GLY A 95 -0.69 -5.74 11.25
CA GLY A 95 -2.15 -5.90 11.34
C GLY A 95 -2.91 -4.99 10.39
N LEU A 96 -4.24 -5.07 10.45
CA LEU A 96 -5.16 -4.13 9.84
C LEU A 96 -5.52 -3.05 10.88
N TYR A 97 -5.47 -1.80 10.46
CA TYR A 97 -5.83 -0.65 11.29
C TYR A 97 -6.81 0.25 10.55
N ARG A 98 -7.76 0.80 11.29
CA ARG A 98 -8.73 1.78 10.80
C ARG A 98 -8.27 3.19 11.13
N LEU A 99 -8.70 4.15 10.33
CA LEU A 99 -8.40 5.56 10.59
C LEU A 99 -8.78 5.97 12.02
N GLU A 100 -9.96 5.56 12.51
CA GLU A 100 -10.42 5.90 13.86
C GLU A 100 -9.57 5.33 15.00
N GLU A 101 -8.74 4.31 14.74
CA GLU A 101 -7.87 3.67 15.74
C GLU A 101 -6.52 4.39 15.86
N VAL A 102 -6.09 5.09 14.81
CA VAL A 102 -4.76 5.75 14.74
C VAL A 102 -4.86 7.27 14.70
N ALA A 103 -5.99 7.82 14.24
CA ALA A 103 -6.17 9.26 14.11
C ALA A 103 -6.24 9.93 15.49
N PRO A 104 -5.55 11.05 15.68
CA PRO A 104 -5.66 11.82 16.93
C PRO A 104 -7.03 12.48 17.05
N ASP A 105 -7.38 12.90 18.28
CA ASP A 105 -8.55 13.73 18.52
C ASP A 105 -8.52 14.95 17.59
N HIS A 106 -9.69 15.31 17.04
CA HIS A 106 -9.83 16.43 16.09
C HIS A 106 -9.07 16.28 14.76
N PHE A 107 -8.73 15.05 14.35
CA PHE A 107 -8.02 14.77 13.08
C PHE A 107 -8.62 15.52 11.89
N ARG A 108 -9.96 15.58 11.77
CA ARG A 108 -10.66 16.30 10.69
C ARG A 108 -10.41 17.82 10.67
N GLN A 109 -9.85 18.39 11.73
CA GLN A 109 -9.45 19.80 11.83
C GLN A 109 -7.94 19.99 11.61
N SER A 110 -7.20 18.92 11.43
CA SER A 110 -5.75 18.97 11.20
C SER A 110 -5.40 19.56 9.84
N GLU A 111 -4.22 20.14 9.73
CA GLU A 111 -3.66 20.61 8.46
C GLU A 111 -3.57 19.47 7.43
N TYR A 112 -3.17 18.28 7.86
CA TYR A 112 -3.08 17.10 6.99
C TYR A 112 -4.43 16.72 6.40
N PHE A 113 -5.49 16.69 7.21
CA PHE A 113 -6.85 16.40 6.72
C PHE A 113 -7.30 17.42 5.68
N LEU A 114 -7.18 18.72 6.01
CA LEU A 114 -7.71 19.80 5.18
C LEU A 114 -6.89 20.03 3.89
N SER A 115 -5.59 19.79 3.92
CA SER A 115 -4.71 20.06 2.78
C SER A 115 -4.46 18.85 1.89
N TYR A 116 -4.67 17.64 2.38
CA TYR A 116 -4.32 16.41 1.65
C TYR A 116 -5.37 15.31 1.76
N PHE A 117 -5.73 14.87 2.98
CA PHE A 117 -6.55 13.68 3.19
C PHE A 117 -7.91 13.79 2.50
N HIS A 118 -8.62 14.88 2.75
CA HIS A 118 -9.96 15.13 2.19
C HIS A 118 -10.00 15.07 0.66
N ASP A 119 -8.96 15.56 -0.02
CA ASP A 119 -8.91 15.64 -1.48
C ASP A 119 -8.33 14.38 -2.15
N ASN A 120 -7.59 13.55 -1.40
CA ASN A 120 -6.83 12.44 -1.97
C ASN A 120 -7.20 11.07 -1.39
N VAL A 121 -7.48 10.97 -0.09
CA VAL A 121 -7.92 9.72 0.58
C VAL A 121 -9.44 9.68 0.69
N LEU A 122 -10.08 10.84 0.82
CA LEU A 122 -11.50 11.12 0.78
C LEU A 122 -12.17 11.11 2.16
N GLU A 123 -12.90 10.05 2.59
CA GLU A 123 -13.70 10.06 3.82
C GLU A 123 -13.17 9.11 4.88
N ASP A 124 -12.74 7.91 4.48
CA ASP A 124 -12.28 6.85 5.39
C ASP A 124 -11.11 6.08 4.79
N GLU A 125 -10.31 5.50 5.66
CA GLU A 125 -9.12 4.76 5.29
C GLU A 125 -8.88 3.57 6.22
N VAL A 126 -8.44 2.46 5.65
CA VAL A 126 -7.88 1.33 6.38
C VAL A 126 -6.51 0.99 5.83
N GLN A 127 -5.59 0.58 6.70
CA GLN A 127 -4.25 0.19 6.28
C GLN A 127 -3.87 -1.19 6.83
N LEU A 128 -3.25 -1.99 5.95
CA LEU A 128 -2.52 -3.20 6.33
C LEU A 128 -1.07 -2.81 6.57
N ILE A 129 -0.64 -2.83 7.82
CA ILE A 129 0.71 -2.49 8.25
C ILE A 129 1.49 -3.77 8.49
N LEU A 130 2.67 -3.89 7.89
CA LEU A 130 3.59 -5.01 8.07
C LEU A 130 4.95 -4.48 8.54
N GLN A 131 5.31 -4.77 9.79
CA GLN A 131 6.61 -4.45 10.34
C GLN A 131 7.70 -5.39 9.80
N LEU A 132 8.78 -4.82 9.33
CA LEU A 132 9.99 -5.51 8.86
C LEU A 132 11.15 -5.06 9.75
N PRO A 133 11.48 -5.77 10.83
CA PRO A 133 12.31 -5.24 11.94
C PRO A 133 13.68 -4.67 11.51
N GLU A 134 14.27 -5.20 10.45
CA GLU A 134 15.60 -4.77 9.96
C GLU A 134 15.53 -3.82 8.76
N ALA A 135 14.33 -3.55 8.23
CA ALA A 135 14.17 -2.79 6.99
C ALA A 135 13.29 -1.54 7.16
N GLY A 136 12.22 -1.64 7.93
CA GLY A 136 11.21 -0.60 8.07
C GLY A 136 9.79 -1.17 8.08
N THR A 137 8.84 -0.48 7.46
CA THR A 137 7.43 -0.88 7.45
C THR A 137 6.87 -0.85 6.03
N LEU A 138 6.19 -1.92 5.63
CA LEU A 138 5.32 -1.90 4.46
C LEU A 138 3.91 -1.52 4.91
N SER A 139 3.26 -0.66 4.14
CA SER A 139 1.86 -0.32 4.34
C SER A 139 1.11 -0.42 3.03
N LEU A 140 -0.10 -0.97 3.11
CA LEU A 140 -1.08 -0.98 2.02
C LEU A 140 -2.32 -0.24 2.50
N SER A 141 -2.48 0.99 2.04
CA SER A 141 -3.62 1.87 2.28
C SER A 141 -4.75 1.56 1.32
N LEU A 142 -5.98 1.60 1.81
CA LEU A 142 -7.22 1.52 1.05
C LEU A 142 -8.11 2.68 1.47
N GLY A 143 -8.29 3.66 0.58
CA GLY A 143 -9.09 4.86 0.82
C GLY A 143 -10.48 4.77 0.20
N SER A 144 -11.47 5.39 0.85
CA SER A 144 -12.86 5.35 0.39
C SER A 144 -13.58 6.68 0.57
N GLN A 145 -14.47 7.01 -0.39
CA GLN A 145 -15.40 8.15 -0.33
C GLN A 145 -16.51 7.97 0.72
N ARG A 146 -16.57 6.84 1.35
CA ARG A 146 -17.54 6.51 2.40
C ARG A 146 -16.89 5.74 3.53
N VAL A 147 -17.50 5.76 4.69
CA VAL A 147 -17.05 4.93 5.82
C VAL A 147 -17.19 3.45 5.47
N PHE A 148 -16.15 2.66 5.72
CA PHE A 148 -16.20 1.21 5.58
C PHE A 148 -17.20 0.61 6.55
N SER A 149 -18.07 -0.28 6.06
CA SER A 149 -19.02 -0.99 6.90
C SER A 149 -18.33 -2.03 7.80
N HIS A 150 -19.00 -2.44 8.88
CA HIS A 150 -18.48 -3.49 9.76
C HIS A 150 -18.23 -4.82 9.02
N ASP A 151 -19.06 -5.17 8.03
CA ASP A 151 -18.89 -6.38 7.23
C ASP A 151 -17.64 -6.30 6.36
N GLU A 152 -17.36 -5.15 5.76
CA GLU A 152 -16.15 -4.89 4.96
C GLU A 152 -14.90 -4.93 5.81
N ILE A 153 -14.92 -4.29 6.98
CA ILE A 153 -13.82 -4.36 7.95
C ILE A 153 -13.60 -5.80 8.42
N GLY A 154 -14.65 -6.55 8.75
CA GLY A 154 -14.57 -7.95 9.13
C GLY A 154 -13.96 -8.82 8.03
N LEU A 155 -14.30 -8.54 6.76
CA LEU A 155 -13.72 -9.22 5.61
C LEU A 155 -12.25 -8.88 5.43
N LEU A 156 -11.86 -7.61 5.46
CA LEU A 156 -10.48 -7.16 5.35
C LEU A 156 -9.63 -7.69 6.52
N THR A 157 -10.19 -7.74 7.73
CA THR A 157 -9.55 -8.37 8.89
C THR A 157 -9.29 -9.85 8.64
N THR A 158 -10.26 -10.57 8.07
CA THR A 158 -10.08 -11.98 7.70
C THR A 158 -8.99 -12.14 6.64
N PHE A 159 -8.95 -11.25 5.66
CA PHE A 159 -7.95 -11.27 4.60
C PHE A 159 -6.55 -10.90 5.09
N SER A 160 -6.43 -10.05 6.11
CA SER A 160 -5.13 -9.68 6.67
C SER A 160 -4.29 -10.89 7.08
N ALA A 161 -4.94 -11.99 7.51
CA ALA A 161 -4.28 -13.22 7.91
C ALA A 161 -3.43 -13.87 6.81
N TRP A 162 -3.75 -13.63 5.53
CA TRP A 162 -2.97 -14.14 4.40
C TRP A 162 -2.35 -13.01 3.55
N VAL A 163 -2.92 -11.81 3.57
CA VAL A 163 -2.36 -10.64 2.84
C VAL A 163 -1.01 -10.24 3.42
N LEU A 164 -0.90 -10.13 4.75
CA LEU A 164 0.37 -9.75 5.40
C LEU A 164 1.51 -10.75 5.09
N PRO A 165 1.33 -12.07 5.22
CA PRO A 165 2.33 -13.04 4.77
C PRO A 165 2.67 -12.94 3.28
N LEU A 166 1.70 -12.65 2.39
CA LEU A 166 1.98 -12.46 0.96
C LEU A 166 2.84 -11.21 0.71
N MET A 167 2.55 -10.10 1.40
CA MET A 167 3.35 -8.88 1.32
C MET A 167 4.79 -9.15 1.78
N GLU A 168 4.97 -9.90 2.87
CA GLU A 168 6.26 -10.28 3.39
C GLU A 168 7.05 -11.15 2.39
N GLN A 169 6.42 -12.22 1.88
CA GLN A 169 7.03 -13.10 0.87
C GLN A 169 7.41 -12.33 -0.39
N HIS A 170 6.53 -11.46 -0.87
CA HIS A 170 6.84 -10.61 -2.02
C HIS A 170 8.05 -9.71 -1.74
N TRP A 171 8.11 -9.06 -0.58
CA TRP A 171 9.22 -8.21 -0.18
C TRP A 171 10.54 -8.99 -0.18
N GLN A 172 10.59 -10.12 0.51
CA GLN A 172 11.79 -10.96 0.59
C GLN A 172 12.29 -11.39 -0.79
N HIS A 173 11.39 -11.83 -1.69
CA HIS A 173 11.76 -12.24 -3.04
C HIS A 173 12.17 -11.07 -3.95
N SER A 174 11.64 -9.88 -3.70
CA SER A 174 12.00 -8.67 -4.44
C SER A 174 13.39 -8.17 -4.07
N GLN A 175 13.78 -8.30 -2.80
CA GLN A 175 15.14 -7.93 -2.34
C GLN A 175 16.19 -8.94 -2.76
N ALA A 176 15.85 -10.22 -2.89
CA ALA A 176 16.76 -11.28 -3.31
C ALA A 176 17.12 -11.23 -4.81
N ARG A 177 16.37 -10.49 -5.63
CA ARG A 177 16.76 -10.28 -7.03
C ARG A 177 17.89 -9.26 -7.10
N PRO A 178 19.04 -9.57 -7.76
CA PRO A 178 20.05 -8.58 -8.06
C PRO A 178 19.36 -7.43 -8.81
N GLN A 179 19.44 -6.23 -8.29
CA GLN A 179 19.07 -5.05 -9.07
C GLN A 179 19.99 -5.08 -10.29
N GLY A 180 19.43 -5.25 -11.48
CA GLY A 180 20.19 -5.16 -12.73
C GLY A 180 20.99 -3.84 -12.72
N PRO A 181 22.15 -3.78 -13.41
CA PRO A 181 23.01 -2.61 -13.38
C PRO A 181 22.18 -1.35 -13.66
N ALA A 182 22.45 -0.30 -12.87
CA ALA A 182 21.77 0.98 -13.01
C ALA A 182 21.84 1.46 -14.48
N PRO A 183 20.83 2.16 -15.02
CA PRO A 183 20.85 2.63 -16.41
C PRO A 183 22.14 3.35 -16.81
N GLN A 184 22.82 3.99 -15.86
CA GLN A 184 24.11 4.63 -16.05
C GLN A 184 25.26 3.63 -16.23
N GLU A 185 25.25 2.49 -15.53
CA GLU A 185 26.24 1.41 -15.69
C GLU A 185 26.06 0.67 -17.01
N MET A 186 24.81 0.43 -17.44
CA MET A 186 24.54 -0.13 -18.77
C MET A 186 25.01 0.80 -19.89
N ALA A 187 24.81 2.11 -19.76
CA ALA A 187 25.28 3.09 -20.73
C ALA A 187 26.82 3.16 -20.80
N SER A 188 27.51 2.95 -19.68
CA SER A 188 28.97 2.83 -19.61
C SER A 188 29.49 1.55 -20.30
N GLN A 189 28.88 0.40 -19.95
CA GLN A 189 29.26 -0.89 -20.56
C GLN A 189 29.02 -0.95 -22.06
N ILE A 190 27.98 -0.33 -22.57
CA ILE A 190 27.72 -0.22 -24.02
C ILE A 190 28.76 0.69 -24.68
N ARG A 191 29.17 1.77 -24.03
CA ARG A 191 30.19 2.70 -24.55
C ARG A 191 31.59 2.04 -24.64
N ASP A 192 31.93 1.25 -23.61
CA ASP A 192 33.20 0.52 -23.53
C ASP A 192 33.27 -0.68 -24.51
N ALA A 193 32.10 -1.26 -24.86
CA ALA A 193 32.00 -2.34 -25.83
C ALA A 193 32.03 -1.87 -27.30
N LEU A 194 31.90 -0.56 -27.55
CA LEU A 194 31.90 0.05 -28.90
C LEU A 194 33.19 0.83 -29.19
N SER A 195 34.14 0.84 -28.26
CA SER A 195 35.49 1.41 -28.43
C SER A 195 36.55 0.33 -28.62
#